data_ada28fafedc7f618e2cde550e371f437
#
_entry.id   ada28fafedc7f618e2cde550e371f437
#
_cell.length_a   1.000
_cell.length_b   1.000
_cell.length_c   1.000
_cell.angle_alpha   90.00
_cell.angle_beta   90.00
_cell.angle_gamma   90.00
#
_symmetry.space_group_name_H-M   'P 1'
#
loop_
_entity.id
_entity.type
_entity.pdbx_description
1 polymer ?
#
loop_
_entity_poly.entity_id
_entity_poly.type
_entity_poly.pdbx_seq_one_letter_code
_entity_poly.pdbx_strand_id
1 'polypeptide(L)'
;MERLKILVVDDESRMRKLVRDFLVREDYEVLEAGDGEEALDIFYKEKNIALIILDVMMPKINGWDVCREVRETSKVPIIMLTAKSDESDELTGFELGVDEYISKPFSPKILVARVNALLRRSGLTAGNDEN
;
A
#
# COMPACT_ATOMS: atom_id res chain seq x y z
N MET A 1 13.52 -18.20 4.51
CA MET A 1 12.47 -17.34 5.01
C MET A 1 11.82 -16.56 3.92
N GLU A 2 10.53 -16.57 3.90
CA GLU A 2 9.82 -15.82 2.87
C GLU A 2 9.78 -14.34 3.22
N ARG A 3 9.93 -13.52 2.20
CA ARG A 3 9.78 -12.09 2.39
C ARG A 3 8.31 -11.73 2.43
N LEU A 4 7.99 -10.71 3.19
CA LEU A 4 6.64 -10.17 3.20
C LEU A 4 6.36 -9.46 1.89
N LYS A 5 5.18 -9.67 1.35
CA LYS A 5 4.80 -9.12 0.05
C LYS A 5 4.05 -7.81 0.23
N ILE A 6 4.47 -6.81 -0.52
CA ILE A 6 3.82 -5.51 -0.51
C ILE A 6 3.36 -5.20 -1.92
N LEU A 7 2.08 -4.87 -2.06
CA LEU A 7 1.52 -4.49 -3.36
C LEU A 7 1.56 -2.98 -3.46
N VAL A 8 2.25 -2.47 -4.50
CA VAL A 8 2.36 -1.03 -4.74
C VAL A 8 1.53 -0.69 -5.97
N VAL A 9 0.56 0.19 -5.80
CA VAL A 9 -0.38 0.54 -6.85
C VAL A 9 -0.30 2.03 -7.13
N ASP A 10 0.14 2.38 -8.34
CA ASP A 10 0.28 3.77 -8.76
C ASP A 10 0.36 3.76 -10.27
N ASP A 11 -0.36 4.66 -10.93
CA ASP A 11 -0.32 4.70 -12.39
C ASP A 11 0.96 5.34 -12.93
N GLU A 12 1.75 5.94 -12.06
CA GLU A 12 3.01 6.57 -12.43
C GLU A 12 4.15 5.58 -12.23
N SER A 13 4.72 5.08 -13.32
CA SER A 13 5.73 4.02 -13.21
C SER A 13 6.97 4.47 -12.48
N ARG A 14 7.34 5.76 -12.58
CA ARG A 14 8.49 6.27 -11.85
C ARG A 14 8.28 6.22 -10.35
N MET A 15 7.08 6.55 -9.92
CA MET A 15 6.75 6.51 -8.50
C MET A 15 6.75 5.08 -7.98
N ARG A 16 6.17 4.15 -8.77
CA ARG A 16 6.20 2.75 -8.38
C ARG A 16 7.63 2.25 -8.21
N LYS A 17 8.49 2.60 -9.18
CA LYS A 17 9.88 2.14 -9.13
C LYS A 17 10.60 2.70 -7.91
N LEU A 18 10.39 3.98 -7.62
CA LEU A 18 11.02 4.61 -6.46
C LEU A 18 10.62 3.89 -5.18
N VAL A 19 9.33 3.69 -5.00
CA VAL A 19 8.82 3.02 -3.80
C VAL A 19 9.34 1.59 -3.74
N ARG A 20 9.30 0.89 -4.86
CA ARG A 20 9.79 -0.47 -4.91
C ARG A 20 11.25 -0.56 -4.49
N ASP A 21 12.09 0.33 -5.03
CA ASP A 21 13.52 0.26 -4.74
C ASP A 21 13.80 0.42 -3.26
N PHE A 22 13.09 1.33 -2.59
CA PHE A 22 13.25 1.50 -1.16
C PHE A 22 12.76 0.31 -0.36
N LEU A 23 11.64 -0.29 -0.77
CA LEU A 23 11.10 -1.45 -0.06
C LEU A 23 11.95 -2.70 -0.26
N VAL A 24 12.48 -2.88 -1.46
CA VAL A 24 13.36 -4.03 -1.70
C VAL A 24 14.60 -3.96 -0.83
N ARG A 25 15.12 -2.76 -0.59
CA ARG A 25 16.26 -2.61 0.33
C ARG A 25 15.91 -3.02 1.75
N GLU A 26 14.63 -2.98 2.11
CA GLU A 26 14.18 -3.38 3.43
C GLU A 26 13.77 -4.84 3.46
N ASP A 27 14.15 -5.58 2.44
CA ASP A 27 13.93 -7.03 2.35
C ASP A 27 12.47 -7.42 2.16
N TYR A 28 11.68 -6.55 1.54
CA TYR A 28 10.32 -6.89 1.14
C TYR A 28 10.29 -7.38 -0.30
N GLU A 29 9.33 -8.24 -0.59
CA GLU A 29 9.00 -8.59 -1.96
C GLU A 29 7.93 -7.62 -2.44
N VAL A 30 8.12 -7.02 -3.63
CA VAL A 30 7.20 -5.99 -4.11
C VAL A 30 6.49 -6.46 -5.35
N LEU A 31 5.17 -6.36 -5.33
CA LEU A 31 4.31 -6.57 -6.49
C LEU A 31 3.83 -5.20 -6.94
N GLU A 32 3.73 -4.99 -8.25
CA GLU A 32 3.37 -3.69 -8.80
C GLU A 32 2.11 -3.77 -9.63
N ALA A 33 1.27 -2.75 -9.51
CA ALA A 33 0.10 -2.60 -10.35
C ALA A 33 0.03 -1.16 -10.85
N GLY A 34 -0.32 -0.98 -12.10
CA GLY A 34 -0.40 0.34 -12.72
C GLY A 34 -1.78 0.96 -12.70
N ASP A 35 -2.79 0.23 -12.28
CA ASP A 35 -4.14 0.76 -12.14
C ASP A 35 -4.92 -0.12 -11.18
N GLY A 36 -6.15 0.31 -10.89
CA GLY A 36 -6.95 -0.38 -9.87
C GLY A 36 -7.40 -1.75 -10.31
N GLU A 37 -7.65 -1.94 -11.58
CA GLU A 37 -8.07 -3.25 -12.10
C GLU A 37 -6.96 -4.26 -11.93
N GLU A 38 -5.75 -3.89 -12.32
CA GLU A 38 -4.60 -4.76 -12.16
C GLU A 38 -4.34 -5.04 -10.68
N ALA A 39 -4.53 -4.03 -9.84
CA ALA A 39 -4.34 -4.21 -8.41
C ALA A 39 -5.29 -5.27 -7.84
N LEU A 40 -6.54 -5.23 -8.24
CA LEU A 40 -7.50 -6.21 -7.76
C LEU A 40 -7.19 -7.61 -8.29
N ASP A 41 -6.76 -7.71 -9.55
CA ASP A 41 -6.37 -8.99 -10.11
C ASP A 41 -5.23 -9.61 -9.28
N ILE A 42 -4.23 -8.81 -8.97
CA ILE A 42 -3.10 -9.29 -8.18
C ILE A 42 -3.54 -9.64 -6.77
N PHE A 43 -4.38 -8.80 -6.18
CA PHE A 43 -4.87 -9.04 -4.82
C PHE A 43 -5.59 -10.38 -4.71
N TYR A 44 -6.43 -10.71 -5.69
CA TYR A 44 -7.16 -11.97 -5.64
C TYR A 44 -6.29 -13.17 -5.96
N LYS A 45 -5.25 -12.96 -6.74
CA LYS A 45 -4.35 -14.03 -7.14
C LYS A 45 -3.33 -14.36 -6.08
N GLU A 46 -2.78 -13.32 -5.43
CA GLU A 46 -1.74 -13.50 -4.44
C GLU A 46 -2.37 -13.53 -3.05
N LYS A 47 -2.13 -14.62 -2.34
CA LYS A 47 -2.84 -14.84 -1.09
C LYS A 47 -2.18 -14.21 0.13
N ASN A 48 -0.90 -13.87 0.02
CA ASN A 48 -0.12 -13.49 1.19
C ASN A 48 0.37 -12.07 1.14
N ILE A 49 -0.45 -11.15 0.60
CA ILE A 49 -0.07 -9.75 0.58
C ILE A 49 -0.16 -9.22 2.00
N ALA A 50 0.95 -8.67 2.49
CA ALA A 50 1.03 -8.19 3.87
C ALA A 50 0.60 -6.74 4.02
N LEU A 51 0.66 -5.96 2.94
CA LEU A 51 0.34 -4.54 2.99
C LEU A 51 0.15 -4.03 1.56
N ILE A 52 -0.74 -3.05 1.40
CA ILE A 52 -0.99 -2.42 0.10
C ILE A 52 -0.68 -0.93 0.21
N ILE A 53 0.11 -0.41 -0.72
CA ILE A 53 0.32 1.02 -0.88
C ILE A 53 -0.45 1.42 -2.13
N LEU A 54 -1.36 2.38 -1.98
CA LEU A 54 -2.41 2.59 -2.97
C LEU A 54 -2.59 4.07 -3.26
N ASP A 55 -2.40 4.45 -4.52
CA ASP A 55 -2.65 5.81 -4.97
C ASP A 55 -4.15 6.04 -5.13
N VAL A 56 -4.62 7.21 -4.72
CA VAL A 56 -6.03 7.56 -4.86
C VAL A 56 -6.40 7.84 -6.30
N MET A 57 -5.58 8.67 -6.96
CA MET A 57 -5.94 9.19 -8.29
C MET A 57 -5.39 8.32 -9.38
N MET A 58 -6.21 7.41 -9.88
CA MET A 58 -5.83 6.51 -10.95
C MET A 58 -6.96 6.43 -11.98
N PRO A 59 -6.62 6.13 -13.24
CA PRO A 59 -7.67 5.90 -14.24
C PRO A 59 -8.42 4.60 -13.97
N LYS A 60 -9.59 4.47 -14.56
CA LYS A 60 -10.47 3.32 -14.46
C LYS A 60 -11.06 3.17 -13.06
N ILE A 61 -10.37 2.48 -12.17
CA ILE A 61 -10.84 2.28 -10.80
C ILE A 61 -9.90 3.06 -9.90
N ASN A 62 -10.44 4.04 -9.17
CA ASN A 62 -9.61 4.84 -8.29
C ASN A 62 -9.28 4.09 -7.00
N GLY A 63 -8.37 4.68 -6.20
CA GLY A 63 -7.91 4.01 -5.00
C GLY A 63 -9.00 3.78 -3.96
N TRP A 64 -9.97 4.68 -3.87
CA TRP A 64 -11.08 4.48 -2.92
C TRP A 64 -11.86 3.22 -3.24
N ASP A 65 -12.13 2.99 -4.53
CA ASP A 65 -12.90 1.84 -4.96
C ASP A 65 -12.11 0.55 -4.74
N VAL A 66 -10.81 0.58 -5.00
CA VAL A 66 -9.97 -0.59 -4.71
C VAL A 66 -10.01 -0.92 -3.22
N CYS A 67 -9.88 0.10 -2.38
CA CYS A 67 -9.91 -0.10 -0.93
C CYS A 67 -11.25 -0.69 -0.50
N ARG A 68 -12.33 -0.16 -1.04
CA ARG A 68 -13.66 -0.64 -0.70
C ARG A 68 -13.81 -2.12 -1.01
N GLU A 69 -13.34 -2.51 -2.18
CA GLU A 69 -13.46 -3.91 -2.59
C GLU A 69 -12.55 -4.82 -1.78
N VAL A 70 -11.33 -4.38 -1.49
CA VAL A 70 -10.42 -5.17 -0.67
C VAL A 70 -11.01 -5.39 0.71
N ARG A 71 -11.63 -4.36 1.27
CA ARG A 71 -12.18 -4.44 2.63
C ARG A 71 -13.37 -5.38 2.75
N GLU A 72 -13.98 -5.76 1.63
CA GLU A 72 -15.06 -6.76 1.69
C GLU A 72 -14.56 -8.11 2.17
N THR A 73 -13.28 -8.43 1.92
CA THR A 73 -12.78 -9.76 2.25
C THR A 73 -11.51 -9.75 3.08
N SER A 74 -10.94 -8.58 3.38
CA SER A 74 -9.61 -8.56 4.01
C SER A 74 -9.43 -7.34 4.89
N LYS A 75 -8.63 -7.52 5.94
CA LYS A 75 -8.21 -6.43 6.81
C LYS A 75 -6.74 -6.07 6.60
N VAL A 76 -6.21 -6.42 5.43
CA VAL A 76 -4.81 -6.14 5.14
C VAL A 76 -4.53 -4.65 5.33
N PRO A 77 -3.39 -4.28 5.94
CA PRO A 77 -3.05 -2.87 6.11
C PRO A 77 -2.96 -2.15 4.78
N ILE A 78 -3.50 -0.94 4.73
CA ILE A 78 -3.48 -0.11 3.52
C ILE A 78 -2.93 1.26 3.85
N ILE A 79 -1.94 1.70 3.08
CA ILE A 79 -1.44 3.06 3.11
C ILE A 79 -1.92 3.74 1.84
N MET A 80 -2.66 4.83 1.99
CA MET A 80 -3.17 5.58 0.85
C MET A 80 -2.22 6.73 0.54
N LEU A 81 -1.79 6.84 -0.71
CA LEU A 81 -0.97 7.95 -1.18
C LEU A 81 -1.81 8.86 -2.06
N THR A 82 -1.68 10.17 -1.88
CA THR A 82 -2.47 11.08 -2.69
C THR A 82 -1.81 12.44 -2.81
N ALA A 83 -1.99 13.08 -3.95
CA ALA A 83 -1.60 14.49 -4.11
C ALA A 83 -2.58 15.40 -3.41
N LYS A 84 -3.76 14.90 -3.06
CA LYS A 84 -4.75 15.68 -2.35
C LYS A 84 -4.62 15.44 -0.87
N SER A 85 -4.72 16.52 -0.11
CA SER A 85 -4.63 16.41 1.33
C SER A 85 -5.74 17.18 2.00
N ASP A 86 -6.90 17.29 1.33
CA ASP A 86 -7.96 18.02 2.00
C ASP A 86 -8.68 17.09 2.99
N GLU A 87 -9.31 17.72 3.95
CA GLU A 87 -9.86 17.02 5.09
C GLU A 87 -10.91 16.00 4.70
N SER A 88 -11.73 16.32 3.69
CA SER A 88 -12.79 15.40 3.32
C SER A 88 -12.24 14.12 2.69
N ASP A 89 -11.13 14.21 1.96
CA ASP A 89 -10.49 13.02 1.41
C ASP A 89 -9.93 12.14 2.51
N GLU A 90 -9.32 12.75 3.54
CA GLU A 90 -8.81 11.98 4.66
C GLU A 90 -9.92 11.29 5.42
N LEU A 91 -11.02 11.99 5.64
CA LEU A 91 -12.15 11.38 6.34
C LEU A 91 -12.70 10.20 5.55
N THR A 92 -12.81 10.34 4.23
CA THR A 92 -13.25 9.23 3.40
C THR A 92 -12.34 8.03 3.55
N GLY A 93 -11.02 8.27 3.57
CA GLY A 93 -10.06 7.18 3.73
C GLY A 93 -10.22 6.44 5.04
N PHE A 94 -10.36 7.19 6.12
CA PHE A 94 -10.52 6.56 7.43
C PHE A 94 -11.85 5.81 7.53
N GLU A 95 -12.91 6.35 6.96
CA GLU A 95 -14.19 5.66 6.94
C GLU A 95 -14.11 4.33 6.18
N LEU A 96 -13.28 4.26 5.15
CA LEU A 96 -13.09 3.04 4.39
C LEU A 96 -12.11 2.08 5.04
N GLY A 97 -11.52 2.45 6.15
CA GLY A 97 -10.62 1.56 6.87
C GLY A 97 -9.18 1.62 6.42
N VAL A 98 -8.75 2.76 5.89
CA VAL A 98 -7.35 2.99 5.55
C VAL A 98 -6.54 3.16 6.84
N ASP A 99 -5.37 2.55 6.90
CA ASP A 99 -4.55 2.59 8.11
C ASP A 99 -3.66 3.83 8.17
N GLU A 100 -3.21 4.31 7.03
CA GLU A 100 -2.39 5.52 6.95
C GLU A 100 -2.73 6.27 5.69
N TYR A 101 -2.54 7.58 5.73
CA TYR A 101 -2.87 8.47 4.64
C TYR A 101 -1.70 9.43 4.48
N ILE A 102 -0.99 9.33 3.37
CA ILE A 102 0.24 10.10 3.16
C ILE A 102 0.08 10.98 1.93
N SER A 103 0.35 12.27 2.10
CA SER A 103 0.27 13.25 1.01
C SER A 103 1.54 13.23 0.17
N LYS A 104 1.37 13.37 -1.13
CA LYS A 104 2.48 13.61 -2.04
C LYS A 104 2.80 15.09 -2.08
N PRO A 105 4.05 15.48 -2.21
CA PRO A 105 5.25 14.64 -2.23
C PRO A 105 5.60 14.12 -0.84
N PHE A 106 6.14 12.93 -0.80
CA PHE A 106 6.48 12.31 0.48
C PHE A 106 7.93 11.87 0.47
N SER A 107 8.45 11.63 1.67
CA SER A 107 9.78 11.07 1.83
C SER A 107 9.71 9.55 1.73
N PRO A 108 10.47 8.92 0.82
CA PRO A 108 10.47 7.46 0.77
C PRO A 108 10.92 6.82 2.08
N LYS A 109 11.81 7.47 2.81
CA LYS A 109 12.23 6.94 4.11
C LYS A 109 11.10 6.96 5.13
N ILE A 110 10.28 8.01 5.10
CA ILE A 110 9.14 8.07 5.99
C ILE A 110 8.11 7.03 5.59
N LEU A 111 7.90 6.82 4.29
CA LEU A 111 6.99 5.79 3.85
C LEU A 111 7.43 4.41 4.36
N VAL A 112 8.72 4.11 4.23
CA VAL A 112 9.24 2.83 4.72
C VAL A 112 9.02 2.71 6.23
N ALA A 113 9.24 3.79 6.97
CA ALA A 113 9.02 3.75 8.42
C ALA A 113 7.57 3.45 8.76
N ARG A 114 6.62 4.00 7.99
CA ARG A 114 5.20 3.70 8.21
C ARG A 114 4.86 2.27 7.85
N VAL A 115 5.44 1.75 6.76
CA VAL A 115 5.26 0.35 6.40
C VAL A 115 5.72 -0.54 7.54
N ASN A 116 6.93 -0.29 8.02
CA ASN A 116 7.49 -1.12 9.10
C ASN A 116 6.62 -1.04 10.35
N ALA A 117 6.12 0.15 10.68
CA ALA A 117 5.29 0.33 11.87
C ALA A 117 3.98 -0.43 11.77
N LEU A 118 3.33 -0.37 10.60
CA LEU A 118 2.07 -1.07 10.41
C LEU A 118 2.26 -2.57 10.47
N LEU A 119 3.33 -3.08 9.88
CA LEU A 119 3.56 -4.51 9.90
C LEU A 119 3.90 -5.00 11.31
N ARG A 120 4.63 -4.21 12.09
CA ARG A 120 4.87 -4.55 13.49
C ARG A 120 3.57 -4.65 14.27
N ARG A 121 2.65 -3.71 14.04
CA ARG A 121 1.36 -3.73 14.72
C ARG A 121 0.54 -4.96 14.35
N SER A 122 0.74 -5.47 13.15
CA SER A 122 0.05 -6.66 12.67
C SER A 122 0.75 -7.94 13.10
N GLY A 123 1.83 -7.84 13.86
CA GLY A 123 2.58 -9.01 14.27
C GLY A 123 3.57 -9.50 13.25
N LEU A 124 3.86 -8.70 12.22
CA LEU A 124 4.77 -9.06 11.15
C LEU A 124 5.98 -8.16 11.17
N THR A 125 7.12 -8.67 10.75
CA THR A 125 8.33 -7.85 10.65
C THR A 125 9.07 -8.22 9.38
N ALA A 126 9.77 -7.23 8.85
CA ALA A 126 10.55 -7.42 7.64
C ALA A 126 11.74 -8.31 7.96
N GLY A 127 11.92 -9.31 7.14
CA GLY A 127 13.16 -10.07 7.14
C GLY A 127 13.47 -10.88 8.35
N ASN A 128 12.86 -10.69 9.53
CA ASN A 128 13.15 -11.58 10.58
C ASN A 128 12.45 -11.26 11.83
N ASP A 129 12.38 -12.06 12.60
CA ASP A 129 11.68 -11.94 13.67
C ASP A 129 12.27 -11.85 14.82
N GLU A 130 12.62 -11.42 15.30
CA GLU A 130 12.99 -11.36 16.38
C GLU A 130 12.38 -11.50 17.39
N ASN A 131 12.06 -11.88 17.81
CA ASN A 131 11.49 -12.04 18.68
C ASN A 131 11.30 -12.03 19.26
#